data_1c05f933d0a13f9c4c904b73e8c7e95c
#
_entry.id   1c05f933d0a13f9c4c904b73e8c7e95c
#
_cell.length_a   1.000
_cell.length_b   1.000
_cell.length_c   1.000
_cell.angle_alpha   90.00
_cell.angle_beta   90.00
_cell.angle_gamma   90.00
#
_symmetry.space_group_name_H-M   'P 1'
#
loop_
_entity.id
_entity.type
_entity.pdbx_description
1 polymer ?
#
loop_
_entity_poly.entity_id
_entity_poly.type
_entity_poly.pdbx_seq_one_letter_code
_entity_poly.pdbx_strand_id
1 'polypeptide(L)'
;MGVQGLEIKVCGMKHQDNIDDLLGLDIDFVGNIFFLKSPRNLDRKLNTNCKKVGVFVKESTEVIKAKIKEHQLEIIQLHGGESNDFCLSIKEFGVEVWKVFSVGDDFEYAQLHKFPNADLFLLDTKTKNHGGAGKKFDWSLLDRIDKETPKKYFLAGGIGVNDAKEIKRLNLINLIGLDLNSKFEIEPGLKDVELLKEFLEELRK
;
A
#
# COMPACT_ATOMS: atom_id res chain seq x y z
N MET A 1 -11.14 -18.74 8.88
CA MET A 1 -11.30 -17.53 9.68
C MET A 1 -11.52 -16.41 8.68
N GLY A 2 -12.68 -15.76 8.67
CA GLY A 2 -13.00 -14.74 7.69
C GLY A 2 -12.21 -13.45 7.94
N VAL A 3 -12.28 -12.56 6.98
CA VAL A 3 -11.57 -11.27 6.79
C VAL A 3 -11.87 -10.23 7.90
N GLN A 4 -12.29 -10.65 9.10
CA GLN A 4 -12.45 -9.78 10.27
C GLN A 4 -11.05 -9.39 10.77
N GLY A 5 -10.70 -8.12 10.63
CA GLY A 5 -9.45 -7.55 11.14
C GLY A 5 -8.40 -7.23 10.08
N LEU A 6 -8.78 -7.05 8.79
CA LEU A 6 -7.85 -6.47 7.81
C LEU A 6 -7.53 -5.02 8.16
N GLU A 7 -6.26 -4.72 8.22
CA GLU A 7 -5.75 -3.34 8.32
C GLU A 7 -6.01 -2.58 7.02
N ILE A 8 -6.31 -1.30 7.14
CA ILE A 8 -6.65 -0.44 6.00
C ILE A 8 -5.60 0.66 5.83
N LYS A 9 -4.99 0.68 4.66
CA LYS A 9 -4.13 1.77 4.20
C LYS A 9 -4.85 2.59 3.14
N VAL A 10 -4.90 3.90 3.31
CA VAL A 10 -5.36 4.85 2.30
C VAL A 10 -4.17 5.60 1.75
N CYS A 11 -3.84 5.37 0.47
CA CYS A 11 -2.60 5.82 -0.15
C CYS A 11 -2.81 7.06 -1.04
N GLY A 12 -1.76 7.90 -1.14
CA GLY A 12 -1.73 9.03 -2.06
C GLY A 12 -2.50 10.26 -1.57
N MET A 13 -2.58 10.46 -0.27
CA MET A 13 -3.22 11.64 0.34
C MET A 13 -2.38 12.91 0.12
N LYS A 14 -3.04 14.03 -0.22
CA LYS A 14 -2.38 15.32 -0.46
C LYS A 14 -3.01 16.50 0.30
N HIS A 15 -4.22 16.37 0.79
CA HIS A 15 -4.99 17.47 1.38
C HIS A 15 -5.26 17.19 2.85
N GLN A 16 -4.97 18.18 3.73
CA GLN A 16 -5.18 18.02 5.17
C GLN A 16 -6.65 17.82 5.51
N ASP A 17 -7.54 18.65 4.97
CA ASP A 17 -8.99 18.56 5.21
C ASP A 17 -9.51 17.15 4.85
N ASN A 18 -9.01 16.59 3.74
CA ASN A 18 -9.42 15.26 3.31
C ASN A 18 -8.87 14.14 4.23
N ILE A 19 -7.72 14.34 4.89
CA ILE A 19 -7.24 13.45 5.96
C ILE A 19 -8.14 13.57 7.18
N ASP A 20 -8.52 14.78 7.55
CA ASP A 20 -9.37 15.03 8.71
C ASP A 20 -10.76 14.40 8.53
N ASP A 21 -11.30 14.40 7.29
CA ASP A 21 -12.54 13.70 6.94
C ASP A 21 -12.45 12.17 7.08
N LEU A 22 -11.24 11.59 7.03
CA LEU A 22 -11.02 10.16 7.27
C LEU A 22 -11.03 9.77 8.75
N LEU A 23 -10.96 10.72 9.70
CA LEU A 23 -10.85 10.44 11.13
C LEU A 23 -12.03 9.65 11.72
N GLY A 24 -13.18 9.64 11.06
CA GLY A 24 -14.35 8.84 11.43
C GLY A 24 -14.33 7.41 10.85
N LEU A 25 -13.40 7.12 9.96
CA LEU A 25 -13.20 5.81 9.36
C LEU A 25 -12.04 5.10 10.07
N ASP A 26 -12.23 3.83 10.34
CA ASP A 26 -11.24 2.98 11.00
C ASP A 26 -10.11 2.63 9.99
N ILE A 27 -9.15 3.55 9.87
CA ILE A 27 -8.01 3.50 8.95
C ILE A 27 -6.73 3.43 9.77
N ASP A 28 -5.85 2.48 9.45
CA ASP A 28 -4.62 2.22 10.18
C ASP A 28 -3.43 3.02 9.63
N PHE A 29 -3.36 3.19 8.30
CA PHE A 29 -2.22 3.80 7.62
C PHE A 29 -2.63 4.85 6.60
N VAL A 30 -1.85 5.93 6.56
CA VAL A 30 -1.92 6.96 5.50
C VAL A 30 -0.64 6.91 4.66
N GLY A 31 -0.80 6.71 3.34
CA GLY A 31 0.29 6.67 2.37
C GLY A 31 0.59 8.04 1.77
N ASN A 32 1.83 8.49 1.94
CA ASN A 32 2.38 9.71 1.36
C ASN A 32 3.34 9.35 0.21
N ILE A 33 3.02 9.74 -1.02
CA ILE A 33 3.81 9.41 -2.21
C ILE A 33 4.86 10.48 -2.46
N PHE A 34 6.15 10.08 -2.47
CA PHE A 34 7.31 10.95 -2.74
C PHE A 34 7.95 10.60 -4.10
N PHE A 35 7.14 10.50 -5.14
CA PHE A 35 7.58 10.28 -6.50
C PHE A 35 7.15 11.46 -7.38
N LEU A 36 8.09 12.28 -7.81
CA LEU A 36 7.84 13.56 -8.52
C LEU A 36 6.95 13.43 -9.77
N LYS A 37 7.00 12.26 -10.45
CA LYS A 37 6.18 12.01 -11.64
C LYS A 37 4.75 11.58 -11.32
N SER A 38 4.45 11.32 -10.05
CA SER A 38 3.11 10.96 -9.62
C SER A 38 2.24 12.21 -9.49
N PRO A 39 0.99 12.21 -10.02
CA PRO A 39 0.04 13.29 -9.74
C PRO A 39 -0.34 13.38 -8.25
N ARG A 40 -0.02 12.31 -7.48
CA ARG A 40 -0.22 12.22 -6.02
C ARG A 40 1.05 12.55 -5.24
N ASN A 41 2.08 13.11 -5.88
CA ASN A 41 3.30 13.50 -5.17
C ASN A 41 2.98 14.50 -4.06
N LEU A 42 3.48 14.22 -2.86
CA LEU A 42 3.29 15.08 -1.69
C LEU A 42 4.44 16.09 -1.57
N ASP A 43 4.10 17.36 -1.54
CA ASP A 43 5.01 18.50 -1.44
C ASP A 43 4.95 19.23 -0.09
N ARG A 44 4.07 18.81 0.82
CA ARG A 44 3.83 19.44 2.14
C ARG A 44 3.69 18.42 3.25
N LYS A 45 3.89 18.84 4.49
CA LYS A 45 3.65 17.99 5.65
C LYS A 45 2.14 17.87 5.91
N LEU A 46 1.70 16.66 6.19
CA LEU A 46 0.34 16.35 6.63
C LEU A 46 0.36 15.80 8.06
N ASN A 47 -0.67 16.13 8.83
CA ASN A 47 -0.87 15.65 10.19
C ASN A 47 -1.94 14.57 10.22
N THR A 48 -1.70 13.50 10.95
CA THR A 48 -2.66 12.40 11.16
C THR A 48 -2.24 11.61 12.38
N ASN A 49 -3.20 10.93 13.01
CA ASN A 49 -2.95 9.95 14.07
C ASN A 49 -2.72 8.53 13.52
N CYS A 50 -2.98 8.31 12.22
CA CYS A 50 -2.66 7.06 11.56
C CYS A 50 -1.15 6.93 11.34
N LYS A 51 -0.63 5.70 11.28
CA LYS A 51 0.76 5.45 10.90
C LYS A 51 1.04 5.97 9.49
N LYS A 52 2.18 6.64 9.32
CA LYS A 52 2.56 7.25 8.05
C LYS A 52 3.48 6.35 7.25
N VAL A 53 3.05 6.02 6.04
CA VAL A 53 3.82 5.23 5.07
C VAL A 53 4.36 6.15 3.98
N GLY A 54 5.68 6.28 3.88
CA GLY A 54 6.31 6.98 2.76
C GLY A 54 6.50 6.04 1.56
N VAL A 55 5.95 6.39 0.41
CA VAL A 55 6.06 5.60 -0.82
C VAL A 55 7.12 6.21 -1.73
N PHE A 56 8.13 5.40 -2.08
CA PHE A 56 9.28 5.83 -2.89
C PHE A 56 9.48 4.93 -4.11
N VAL A 57 9.99 5.53 -5.20
CA VAL A 57 10.29 4.84 -6.45
C VAL A 57 11.71 5.21 -6.89
N LYS A 58 12.66 4.29 -6.72
CA LYS A 58 14.09 4.46 -7.10
C LYS A 58 14.72 5.73 -6.53
N GLU A 59 14.42 6.05 -5.28
CA GLU A 59 14.95 7.23 -4.60
C GLU A 59 16.24 6.88 -3.84
N SER A 60 17.08 7.87 -3.56
CA SER A 60 18.31 7.67 -2.79
C SER A 60 18.05 7.54 -1.28
N THR A 61 18.95 6.87 -0.58
CA THR A 61 18.87 6.69 0.88
C THR A 61 18.90 8.04 1.61
N GLU A 62 19.66 9.02 1.12
CA GLU A 62 19.76 10.36 1.69
C GLU A 62 18.43 11.10 1.65
N VAL A 63 17.74 11.05 0.49
CA VAL A 63 16.42 11.68 0.32
C VAL A 63 15.38 10.96 1.19
N ILE A 64 15.37 9.62 1.22
CA ILE A 64 14.46 8.86 2.05
C ILE A 64 14.68 9.21 3.53
N LYS A 65 15.93 9.27 4.00
CA LYS A 65 16.28 9.66 5.38
C LYS A 65 15.79 11.07 5.73
N ALA A 66 15.95 12.02 4.81
CA ALA A 66 15.43 13.37 4.99
C ALA A 66 13.90 13.38 5.12
N LYS A 67 13.20 12.63 4.25
CA LYS A 67 11.73 12.53 4.28
C LYS A 67 11.20 11.81 5.53
N ILE A 68 11.88 10.79 6.03
CA ILE A 68 11.56 10.14 7.32
C ILE A 68 11.49 11.21 8.43
N LYS A 69 12.53 12.04 8.54
CA LYS A 69 12.59 13.09 9.57
C LYS A 69 11.56 14.19 9.35
N GLU A 70 11.45 14.69 8.11
CA GLU A 70 10.55 15.79 7.75
C GLU A 70 9.08 15.44 8.01
N HIS A 71 8.66 14.26 7.55
CA HIS A 71 7.26 13.81 7.60
C HIS A 71 6.94 12.89 8.76
N GLN A 72 7.94 12.53 9.59
CA GLN A 72 7.79 11.57 10.69
C GLN A 72 7.23 10.23 10.20
N LEU A 73 7.87 9.67 9.16
CA LEU A 73 7.46 8.41 8.57
C LEU A 73 7.87 7.25 9.49
N GLU A 74 6.98 6.31 9.69
CA GLU A 74 7.22 5.09 10.48
C GLU A 74 7.54 3.90 9.57
N ILE A 75 7.05 3.96 8.33
CA ILE A 75 7.13 2.88 7.37
C ILE A 75 7.59 3.43 6.02
N ILE A 76 8.49 2.70 5.36
CA ILE A 76 8.95 3.01 4.01
C ILE A 76 8.51 1.93 3.05
N GLN A 77 7.67 2.31 2.10
CA GLN A 77 7.21 1.44 1.00
C GLN A 77 8.08 1.66 -0.23
N LEU A 78 8.80 0.62 -0.65
CA LEU A 78 9.69 0.60 -1.80
C LEU A 78 8.98 0.03 -3.03
N HIS A 79 8.70 0.90 -4.02
CA HIS A 79 7.84 0.59 -5.17
C HIS A 79 8.57 0.72 -6.52
N GLY A 80 9.90 0.75 -6.53
CA GLY A 80 10.71 1.00 -7.74
C GLY A 80 11.57 -0.17 -8.20
N GLY A 81 11.40 -1.36 -7.65
CA GLY A 81 12.25 -2.52 -7.94
C GLY A 81 13.59 -2.51 -7.19
N GLU A 82 13.66 -1.82 -6.04
CA GLU A 82 14.83 -1.75 -5.17
C GLU A 82 15.23 -3.15 -4.68
N SER A 83 16.54 -3.36 -4.46
CA SER A 83 17.11 -4.65 -4.03
C SER A 83 16.85 -4.94 -2.54
N ASN A 84 17.11 -6.19 -2.13
CA ASN A 84 17.07 -6.58 -0.73
C ASN A 84 18.14 -5.86 0.12
N ASP A 85 19.32 -5.57 -0.45
CA ASP A 85 20.36 -4.81 0.25
C ASP A 85 19.93 -3.35 0.46
N PHE A 86 19.18 -2.81 -0.48
CA PHE A 86 18.56 -1.49 -0.30
C PHE A 86 17.50 -1.52 0.83
N CYS A 87 16.69 -2.58 0.93
CA CYS A 87 15.78 -2.74 2.07
C CYS A 87 16.56 -2.72 3.39
N LEU A 88 17.69 -3.43 3.47
CA LEU A 88 18.55 -3.45 4.66
C LEU A 88 19.05 -2.05 5.01
N SER A 89 19.56 -1.29 4.04
CA SER A 89 20.08 0.07 4.28
C SER A 89 18.99 1.04 4.78
N ILE A 90 17.72 0.86 4.36
CA ILE A 90 16.61 1.68 4.87
C ILE A 90 16.24 1.27 6.30
N LYS A 91 16.30 -0.02 6.65
CA LYS A 91 16.04 -0.49 8.03
C LYS A 91 16.99 0.12 9.06
N GLU A 92 18.22 0.45 8.67
CA GLU A 92 19.20 1.11 9.55
C GLU A 92 18.70 2.49 10.06
N PHE A 93 17.70 3.08 9.41
CA PHE A 93 17.06 4.32 9.87
C PHE A 93 16.01 4.12 10.97
N GLY A 94 15.79 2.88 11.41
CA GLY A 94 14.85 2.54 12.50
C GLY A 94 13.37 2.56 12.06
N VAL A 95 13.09 2.35 10.78
CA VAL A 95 11.75 2.29 10.19
C VAL A 95 11.42 0.89 9.68
N GLU A 96 10.13 0.60 9.56
CA GLU A 96 9.64 -0.62 8.92
C GLU A 96 9.75 -0.49 7.40
N VAL A 97 10.10 -1.58 6.70
CA VAL A 97 10.29 -1.60 5.24
C VAL A 97 9.29 -2.53 4.57
N TRP A 98 8.43 -1.96 3.75
CA TRP A 98 7.47 -2.69 2.93
C TRP A 98 7.96 -2.78 1.48
N LYS A 99 8.04 -4.00 0.94
CA LYS A 99 8.46 -4.25 -0.45
C LYS A 99 7.26 -4.49 -1.33
N VAL A 100 7.14 -3.71 -2.41
CA VAL A 100 6.08 -3.89 -3.41
C VAL A 100 6.52 -4.89 -4.48
N PHE A 101 5.62 -5.81 -4.80
CA PHE A 101 5.72 -6.71 -5.95
C PHE A 101 4.60 -6.41 -6.93
N SER A 102 4.96 -6.26 -8.20
CA SER A 102 3.99 -6.13 -9.30
C SER A 102 3.56 -7.53 -9.76
N VAL A 103 2.30 -7.87 -9.51
CA VAL A 103 1.71 -9.18 -9.81
C VAL A 103 0.99 -9.15 -11.16
N GLY A 104 1.24 -10.14 -11.97
CA GLY A 104 0.60 -10.40 -13.26
C GLY A 104 0.76 -11.87 -13.64
N ASP A 105 0.30 -12.28 -14.82
CA ASP A 105 0.29 -13.67 -15.27
C ASP A 105 1.69 -14.33 -15.30
N ASP A 106 2.73 -13.51 -15.46
CA ASP A 106 4.14 -13.91 -15.47
C ASP A 106 4.83 -13.75 -14.11
N PHE A 107 4.09 -13.73 -13.00
CA PHE A 107 4.66 -13.52 -11.68
C PHE A 107 5.53 -14.70 -11.24
N GLU A 108 6.80 -14.40 -10.94
CA GLU A 108 7.77 -15.39 -10.43
C GLU A 108 7.68 -15.50 -8.92
N TYR A 109 7.03 -16.53 -8.40
CA TYR A 109 6.81 -16.73 -6.96
C TYR A 109 8.13 -16.81 -6.16
N ALA A 110 9.18 -17.41 -6.75
CA ALA A 110 10.49 -17.52 -6.10
C ALA A 110 11.13 -16.17 -5.73
N GLN A 111 10.70 -15.06 -6.35
CA GLN A 111 11.21 -13.73 -5.99
C GLN A 111 10.81 -13.29 -4.57
N LEU A 112 9.70 -13.81 -4.02
CA LEU A 112 9.27 -13.50 -2.66
C LEU A 112 10.33 -13.88 -1.61
N HIS A 113 11.09 -14.94 -1.84
CA HIS A 113 12.15 -15.40 -0.94
C HIS A 113 13.44 -14.58 -1.03
N LYS A 114 13.58 -13.70 -2.02
CA LYS A 114 14.78 -12.88 -2.23
C LYS A 114 14.83 -11.62 -1.36
N PHE A 115 13.78 -11.36 -0.54
CA PHE A 115 13.67 -10.16 0.27
C PHE A 115 13.51 -10.43 1.77
N PRO A 116 14.49 -11.12 2.41
CA PRO A 116 14.45 -11.37 3.85
C PRO A 116 14.45 -10.09 4.69
N ASN A 117 15.04 -8.99 4.19
CA ASN A 117 15.15 -7.73 4.89
C ASN A 117 13.90 -6.84 4.81
N ALA A 118 12.93 -7.12 3.94
CA ALA A 118 11.63 -6.48 4.02
C ALA A 118 10.85 -7.01 5.24
N ASP A 119 10.05 -6.17 5.88
CA ASP A 119 9.21 -6.58 7.02
C ASP A 119 7.85 -7.10 6.54
N LEU A 120 7.34 -6.52 5.45
CA LEU A 120 6.03 -6.83 4.88
C LEU A 120 6.08 -6.71 3.36
N PHE A 121 5.22 -7.45 2.68
CA PHE A 121 5.03 -7.32 1.24
C PHE A 121 3.74 -6.57 0.89
N LEU A 122 3.75 -5.92 -0.25
CA LEU A 122 2.56 -5.32 -0.85
C LEU A 122 2.45 -5.83 -2.27
N LEU A 123 1.31 -6.44 -2.60
CA LEU A 123 1.04 -7.02 -3.91
C LEU A 123 0.20 -6.04 -4.73
N ASP A 124 0.81 -5.43 -5.75
CA ASP A 124 0.14 -4.47 -6.64
C ASP A 124 0.00 -5.05 -8.04
N THR A 125 -0.99 -4.58 -8.78
CA THR A 125 -1.21 -5.01 -10.16
C THR A 125 -0.06 -4.56 -11.08
N LYS A 126 0.47 -5.49 -11.87
CA LYS A 126 1.47 -5.17 -12.89
C LYS A 126 0.86 -4.24 -13.95
N THR A 127 1.40 -3.05 -14.06
CA THR A 127 0.99 -2.06 -15.06
C THR A 127 2.19 -1.58 -15.85
N LYS A 128 1.98 -1.13 -17.10
CA LYS A 128 3.05 -0.59 -17.96
C LYS A 128 3.65 0.70 -17.37
N ASN A 129 2.85 1.46 -16.60
CA ASN A 129 3.26 2.67 -15.90
C ASN A 129 3.11 2.43 -14.40
N HIS A 130 4.12 2.72 -13.61
CA HIS A 130 4.13 2.55 -12.16
C HIS A 130 2.90 3.19 -11.49
N GLY A 131 1.93 2.37 -11.11
CA GLY A 131 0.75 2.72 -10.31
C GLY A 131 -0.44 3.37 -11.04
N GLY A 132 -1.64 3.18 -10.51
CA GLY A 132 -2.82 3.99 -10.80
C GLY A 132 -3.65 3.64 -12.03
N ALA A 133 -3.41 2.54 -12.72
CA ALA A 133 -4.20 2.14 -13.90
C ALA A 133 -5.62 1.62 -13.57
N GLY A 134 -5.95 1.46 -12.29
CA GLY A 134 -7.27 0.99 -11.84
C GLY A 134 -7.68 -0.40 -12.32
N LYS A 135 -6.71 -1.20 -12.80
CA LYS A 135 -6.92 -2.60 -13.17
C LYS A 135 -6.48 -3.51 -12.03
N LYS A 136 -7.16 -4.63 -11.86
CA LYS A 136 -6.80 -5.71 -10.93
C LYS A 136 -6.03 -6.80 -11.69
N PHE A 137 -5.06 -7.45 -11.03
CA PHE A 137 -4.55 -8.72 -11.48
C PHE A 137 -5.55 -9.84 -11.14
N ASP A 138 -5.37 -11.01 -11.71
CA ASP A 138 -6.22 -12.17 -11.40
C ASP A 138 -5.97 -12.63 -9.95
N TRP A 139 -6.94 -12.41 -9.08
CA TRP A 139 -6.84 -12.79 -7.66
C TRP A 139 -6.81 -14.29 -7.41
N SER A 140 -7.08 -15.13 -8.41
CA SER A 140 -6.84 -16.58 -8.29
C SER A 140 -5.37 -16.92 -8.02
N LEU A 141 -4.45 -16.02 -8.39
CA LEU A 141 -3.02 -16.16 -8.09
C LEU A 141 -2.70 -16.03 -6.59
N LEU A 142 -3.58 -15.39 -5.82
CA LEU A 142 -3.38 -15.16 -4.38
C LEU A 142 -3.30 -16.46 -3.58
N ASP A 143 -4.05 -17.51 -3.94
CA ASP A 143 -3.99 -18.79 -3.26
C ASP A 143 -2.59 -19.42 -3.29
N ARG A 144 -1.90 -19.26 -4.40
CA ARG A 144 -0.52 -19.74 -4.54
C ARG A 144 0.47 -18.80 -3.86
N ILE A 145 0.30 -17.50 -4.02
CA ILE A 145 1.14 -16.49 -3.33
C ILE A 145 1.06 -16.70 -1.82
N ASP A 146 -0.14 -16.87 -1.27
CA ASP A 146 -0.36 -17.04 0.17
C ASP A 146 0.34 -18.29 0.75
N LYS A 147 0.43 -19.36 -0.04
CA LYS A 147 1.14 -20.60 0.33
C LYS A 147 2.66 -20.48 0.24
N GLU A 148 3.15 -19.72 -0.74
CA GLU A 148 4.58 -19.61 -1.03
C GLU A 148 5.25 -18.40 -0.34
N THR A 149 4.47 -17.40 0.13
CA THR A 149 5.05 -16.21 0.75
C THR A 149 5.62 -16.51 2.13
N PRO A 150 6.87 -16.05 2.41
CA PRO A 150 7.46 -16.16 3.75
C PRO A 150 6.98 -15.06 4.71
N LYS A 151 6.17 -14.10 4.24
CA LYS A 151 5.79 -12.90 4.98
C LYS A 151 4.30 -12.58 4.82
N LYS A 152 3.78 -11.82 5.77
CA LYS A 152 2.46 -11.17 5.67
C LYS A 152 2.48 -10.15 4.54
N TYR A 153 1.27 -9.85 3.99
CA TYR A 153 1.18 -8.89 2.90
C TYR A 153 -0.13 -8.09 2.89
N PHE A 154 -0.07 -6.94 2.24
CA PHE A 154 -1.21 -6.13 1.84
C PHE A 154 -1.56 -6.40 0.38
N LEU A 155 -2.85 -6.44 0.09
CA LEU A 155 -3.37 -6.46 -1.28
C LEU A 155 -3.61 -5.03 -1.76
N ALA A 156 -3.09 -4.73 -2.95
CA ALA A 156 -3.24 -3.46 -3.63
C ALA A 156 -3.63 -3.66 -5.10
N GLY A 157 -3.72 -2.56 -5.85
CA GLY A 157 -3.91 -2.60 -7.30
C GLY A 157 -5.38 -2.70 -7.72
N GLY A 158 -6.00 -1.55 -7.93
CA GLY A 158 -7.31 -1.44 -8.55
C GLY A 158 -8.49 -1.89 -7.70
N ILE A 159 -8.32 -2.11 -6.40
CA ILE A 159 -9.40 -2.39 -5.47
C ILE A 159 -10.41 -1.24 -5.51
N GLY A 160 -11.69 -1.56 -5.68
CA GLY A 160 -12.80 -0.61 -5.72
C GLY A 160 -13.97 -1.04 -4.85
N VAL A 161 -15.01 -0.20 -4.77
CA VAL A 161 -16.16 -0.38 -3.87
C VAL A 161 -16.87 -1.74 -4.04
N ASN A 162 -16.94 -2.24 -5.26
CA ASN A 162 -17.62 -3.51 -5.57
C ASN A 162 -16.81 -4.76 -5.15
N ASP A 163 -15.57 -4.61 -4.72
CA ASP A 163 -14.68 -5.73 -4.41
C ASP A 163 -14.81 -6.24 -2.98
N ALA A 164 -15.47 -5.50 -2.08
CA ALA A 164 -15.63 -5.86 -0.67
C ALA A 164 -16.16 -7.30 -0.48
N LYS A 165 -17.19 -7.70 -1.24
CA LYS A 165 -17.77 -9.05 -1.16
C LYS A 165 -16.84 -10.16 -1.65
N GLU A 166 -16.01 -9.88 -2.67
CA GLU A 166 -15.02 -10.82 -3.17
C GLU A 166 -13.89 -10.99 -2.16
N ILE A 167 -13.36 -9.87 -1.61
CA ILE A 167 -12.32 -9.85 -0.60
C ILE A 167 -12.75 -10.64 0.65
N LYS A 168 -13.98 -10.48 1.12
CA LYS A 168 -14.52 -11.23 2.28
C LYS A 168 -14.51 -12.74 2.08
N ARG A 169 -14.52 -13.23 0.86
CA ARG A 169 -14.49 -14.66 0.53
C ARG A 169 -13.07 -15.23 0.42
N LEU A 170 -12.06 -14.35 0.36
CA LEU A 170 -10.67 -14.78 0.35
C LEU A 170 -10.33 -15.45 1.69
N ASN A 171 -9.85 -16.68 1.62
CA ASN A 171 -9.43 -17.44 2.82
C ASN A 171 -7.89 -17.54 2.84
N LEU A 172 -7.24 -16.38 3.04
CA LEU A 172 -5.80 -16.21 2.95
C LEU A 172 -5.21 -15.94 4.33
N ILE A 173 -4.17 -16.68 4.69
CA ILE A 173 -3.59 -16.65 6.05
C ILE A 173 -2.60 -15.48 6.20
N ASN A 174 -1.95 -15.10 5.10
CA ASN A 174 -0.90 -14.09 5.10
C ASN A 174 -1.38 -12.72 4.63
N LEU A 175 -2.61 -12.61 4.10
CA LEU A 175 -3.25 -11.33 3.81
C LEU A 175 -3.68 -10.65 5.12
N ILE A 176 -3.08 -9.52 5.45
CA ILE A 176 -3.37 -8.78 6.67
C ILE A 176 -3.96 -7.39 6.44
N GLY A 177 -3.96 -6.89 5.21
CA GLY A 177 -4.52 -5.57 4.95
C GLY A 177 -4.73 -5.26 3.48
N LEU A 178 -5.37 -4.11 3.25
CA LEU A 178 -5.70 -3.58 1.92
C LEU A 178 -5.07 -2.20 1.74
N ASP A 179 -4.53 -1.94 0.55
CA ASP A 179 -4.03 -0.63 0.15
C ASP A 179 -4.98 0.02 -0.89
N LEU A 180 -5.77 0.97 -0.44
CA LEU A 180 -6.81 1.64 -1.21
C LEU A 180 -6.27 2.96 -1.80
N ASN A 181 -6.46 3.18 -3.11
CA ASN A 181 -5.96 4.38 -3.76
C ASN A 181 -6.92 4.89 -4.85
N SER A 182 -6.56 4.75 -6.13
CA SER A 182 -7.14 5.47 -7.28
C SER A 182 -8.63 5.24 -7.52
N LYS A 183 -9.19 4.11 -7.08
CA LYS A 183 -10.63 3.81 -7.22
C LYS A 183 -11.50 4.51 -6.19
N PHE A 184 -10.88 5.14 -5.21
CA PHE A 184 -11.53 5.92 -4.15
C PHE A 184 -11.12 7.40 -4.23
N GLU A 185 -11.00 7.95 -5.43
CA GLU A 185 -10.59 9.34 -5.63
C GLU A 185 -11.62 10.11 -6.48
N ILE A 186 -11.90 11.33 -6.07
CA ILE A 186 -12.59 12.35 -6.87
C ILE A 186 -11.62 12.85 -7.96
N GLU A 187 -10.38 13.14 -7.55
CA GLU A 187 -9.24 13.46 -8.39
C GLU A 187 -7.94 12.98 -7.73
N PRO A 188 -6.82 12.85 -8.48
CA PRO A 188 -5.58 12.33 -7.92
C PRO A 188 -5.13 13.06 -6.66
N GLY A 189 -5.14 12.36 -5.53
CA GLY A 189 -4.75 12.90 -4.21
C GLY A 189 -5.90 13.39 -3.34
N LEU A 190 -7.13 13.43 -3.86
CA LEU A 190 -8.36 13.78 -3.14
C LEU A 190 -9.29 12.57 -3.07
N LYS A 191 -9.42 11.97 -1.90
CA LYS A 191 -10.28 10.79 -1.70
C LYS A 191 -11.75 11.15 -1.61
N ASP A 192 -12.57 10.29 -2.21
CA ASP A 192 -14.02 10.23 -2.00
C ASP A 192 -14.27 9.47 -0.69
N VAL A 193 -14.53 10.23 0.38
CA VAL A 193 -14.68 9.70 1.74
C VAL A 193 -15.96 8.85 1.86
N GLU A 194 -17.04 9.25 1.18
CA GLU A 194 -18.29 8.49 1.20
C GLU A 194 -18.11 7.13 0.51
N LEU A 195 -17.37 7.08 -0.59
CA LEU A 195 -17.07 5.83 -1.29
C LEU A 195 -16.18 4.90 -0.47
N LEU A 196 -15.21 5.47 0.27
CA LEU A 196 -14.40 4.70 1.23
C LEU A 196 -15.26 4.13 2.35
N LYS A 197 -16.16 4.95 2.91
CA LYS A 197 -17.07 4.55 3.96
C LYS A 197 -17.99 3.40 3.52
N GLU A 198 -18.61 3.52 2.35
CA GLU A 198 -19.44 2.46 1.76
C GLU A 198 -18.67 1.13 1.65
N PHE A 199 -17.44 1.20 1.13
CA PHE A 199 -16.57 0.02 1.00
C PHE A 199 -16.25 -0.62 2.35
N LEU A 200 -15.84 0.18 3.34
CA LEU A 200 -15.47 -0.30 4.67
C LEU A 200 -16.66 -0.88 5.43
N GLU A 201 -17.83 -0.26 5.32
CA GLU A 201 -19.07 -0.79 5.90
C GLU A 201 -19.43 -2.15 5.30
N GLU A 202 -19.32 -2.31 3.97
CA GLU A 202 -19.59 -3.61 3.32
C GLU A 202 -18.52 -4.66 3.68
N LEU A 203 -17.26 -4.25 3.77
CA LEU A 203 -16.15 -5.13 4.12
C LEU A 203 -16.30 -5.72 5.54
N ARG A 204 -16.83 -4.93 6.48
CA ARG A 204 -16.92 -5.26 7.91
C ARG A 204 -18.25 -5.91 8.35
N LYS A 205 -19.27 -5.92 7.48
CA LYS A 205 -20.51 -6.70 7.71
C LYS A 205 -20.24 -8.20 7.74
#